data_7ba332cb9c9f3839f3290b76d7aa3b5a
#
_entry.id   7ba332cb9c9f3839f3290b76d7aa3b5a
#
_cell.length_a   1.000
_cell.length_b   1.000
_cell.length_c   1.000
_cell.angle_alpha   90.00
_cell.angle_beta   90.00
_cell.angle_gamma   90.00
#
_symmetry.space_group_name_H-M   'P 1'
#
loop_
_entity.id
_entity.type
_entity.pdbx_description
1 polymer ?
#
loop_
_entity_poly.entity_id
_entity_poly.type
_entity_poly.pdbx_seq_one_letter_code
_entity_poly.pdbx_strand_id
1 'polypeptide(L)'
;MTWLESLQGIEELEDAEFDAALVAEMEASAAANMQRMVRFSTPTFKEYESSELQSCGKNSFPAFSITAAGCALMCDHCEAKILEPMIPAIKPEMLDRKVRHLIETEDLQGFLLSGGSNKRNEINYSRFYPVIEQLKRDFPQLRVAIHTALTDEKGAREMEASGVDVAMLDIIGAEETIREVYHLDRPVDDFEATVEALCATSMQISPHIVIGLHYG
;
A
#
# COMPACT_ATOMS: atom_id res chain seq x y z
N MET A 1 32.31 0.41 3.72
CA MET A 1 31.68 1.66 4.21
C MET A 1 30.31 1.70 3.55
N THR A 2 29.25 1.61 4.34
CA THR A 2 27.91 1.73 3.80
C THR A 2 27.65 3.20 3.46
N TRP A 3 26.76 3.50 2.53
CA TRP A 3 26.41 4.88 2.20
C TRP A 3 25.88 5.67 3.41
N LEU A 4 25.23 4.99 4.37
CA LEU A 4 24.82 5.54 5.67
C LEU A 4 26.00 6.00 6.52
N GLU A 5 27.13 5.25 6.52
CA GLU A 5 28.35 5.66 7.22
C GLU A 5 29.00 6.89 6.57
N SER A 6 28.84 7.07 5.26
CA SER A 6 29.33 8.26 4.55
C SER A 6 28.49 9.51 4.78
N LEU A 7 27.22 9.36 5.22
CA LEU A 7 26.35 10.48 5.60
C LEU A 7 26.53 10.94 7.07
N GLN A 8 27.19 10.15 7.91
CA GLN A 8 27.44 10.56 9.30
C GLN A 8 28.45 11.72 9.35
N GLY A 9 27.96 12.88 9.77
CA GLY A 9 28.78 14.10 9.91
C GLY A 9 28.70 15.08 8.73
N ILE A 10 27.80 14.83 7.77
CA ILE A 10 27.50 15.79 6.70
C ILE A 10 26.50 16.81 7.25
N GLU A 11 26.93 18.06 7.33
CA GLU A 11 26.09 19.19 7.78
C GLU A 11 25.18 19.72 6.64
N GLU A 12 25.63 19.56 5.38
CA GLU A 12 24.87 19.95 4.19
C GLU A 12 24.95 18.87 3.10
N LEU A 13 23.87 18.68 2.33
CA LEU A 13 23.79 17.66 1.25
C LEU A 13 24.86 17.86 0.16
N GLU A 14 25.38 19.10 0.05
CA GLU A 14 26.42 19.47 -0.93
C GLU A 14 27.79 18.85 -0.59
N ASP A 15 27.99 18.44 0.67
CA ASP A 15 29.23 17.80 1.12
C ASP A 15 29.19 16.27 1.02
N ALA A 16 28.07 15.69 0.52
CA ALA A 16 27.91 14.24 0.39
C ALA A 16 28.72 13.70 -0.80
N GLU A 17 29.77 12.92 -0.52
CA GLU A 17 30.43 12.11 -1.54
C GLU A 17 29.65 10.80 -1.73
N PHE A 18 28.91 10.69 -2.83
CA PHE A 18 28.22 9.45 -3.19
C PHE A 18 29.16 8.47 -3.86
N ASP A 19 28.99 7.17 -3.57
CA ASP A 19 29.68 6.11 -4.29
C ASP A 19 29.46 6.23 -5.81
N ALA A 20 30.55 6.37 -6.56
CA ALA A 20 30.49 6.59 -8.00
C ALA A 20 29.81 5.44 -8.76
N ALA A 21 29.90 4.20 -8.26
CA ALA A 21 29.21 3.05 -8.84
C ALA A 21 27.71 3.14 -8.63
N LEU A 22 27.28 3.54 -7.43
CA LEU A 22 25.87 3.76 -7.11
C LEU A 22 25.29 4.90 -7.97
N VAL A 23 26.02 6.02 -8.12
CA VAL A 23 25.59 7.13 -8.97
C VAL A 23 25.43 6.68 -10.43
N ALA A 24 26.39 5.94 -10.96
CA ALA A 24 26.31 5.42 -12.34
C ALA A 24 25.13 4.46 -12.54
N GLU A 25 24.84 3.61 -11.56
CA GLU A 25 23.68 2.70 -11.59
C GLU A 25 22.37 3.48 -11.53
N MET A 26 22.28 4.50 -10.66
CA MET A 26 21.12 5.39 -10.58
C MET A 26 20.91 6.15 -11.90
N GLU A 27 21.96 6.70 -12.50
CA GLU A 27 21.90 7.39 -13.80
C GLU A 27 21.45 6.46 -14.92
N ALA A 28 21.97 5.24 -14.97
CA ALA A 28 21.57 4.23 -15.96
C ALA A 28 20.11 3.83 -15.77
N SER A 29 19.69 3.63 -14.55
CA SER A 29 18.29 3.33 -14.19
C SER A 29 17.37 4.51 -14.52
N ALA A 30 17.77 5.73 -14.18
CA ALA A 30 17.02 6.93 -14.51
C ALA A 30 16.88 7.10 -16.04
N ALA A 31 17.94 6.92 -16.81
CA ALA A 31 17.91 7.00 -18.27
C ALA A 31 16.96 5.96 -18.89
N ALA A 32 16.95 4.73 -18.37
CA ALA A 32 16.05 3.67 -18.79
C ALA A 32 14.57 3.95 -18.43
N ASN A 33 14.32 4.76 -17.40
CA ASN A 33 13.01 5.02 -16.83
C ASN A 33 12.51 6.47 -17.04
N MET A 34 13.19 7.29 -17.81
CA MET A 34 12.88 8.72 -17.99
C MET A 34 11.43 9.05 -18.43
N GLN A 35 10.68 8.06 -18.91
CA GLN A 35 9.27 8.22 -19.25
C GLN A 35 8.31 7.75 -18.15
N ARG A 36 8.81 7.27 -17.02
CA ARG A 36 7.97 6.79 -15.92
C ARG A 36 7.70 7.92 -14.92
N MET A 37 6.43 8.10 -14.64
CA MET A 37 5.96 9.07 -13.66
C MET A 37 6.16 8.52 -12.25
N VAL A 38 6.84 9.26 -11.38
CA VAL A 38 6.86 8.99 -9.93
C VAL A 38 5.75 9.81 -9.29
N ARG A 39 4.91 9.16 -8.50
CA ARG A 39 3.85 9.80 -7.73
C ARG A 39 4.27 9.91 -6.27
N PHE A 40 4.31 11.14 -5.77
CA PHE A 40 4.47 11.39 -4.35
C PHE A 40 3.09 11.54 -3.73
N SER A 41 2.87 10.91 -2.58
CA SER A 41 1.61 10.95 -1.87
C SER A 41 1.86 11.38 -0.42
N THR A 42 0.94 12.14 0.13
CA THR A 42 0.93 12.49 1.55
C THR A 42 -0.17 11.72 2.26
N PRO A 43 0.01 11.37 3.56
CA PRO A 43 -1.02 10.67 4.31
C PRO A 43 -2.34 11.45 4.35
N THR A 44 -3.45 10.78 4.07
CA THR A 44 -4.79 11.40 4.00
C THR A 44 -5.42 11.73 5.34
N PHE A 45 -4.81 11.32 6.47
CA PHE A 45 -5.28 11.68 7.81
C PHE A 45 -4.86 13.09 8.23
N LYS A 46 -4.10 13.81 7.39
CA LYS A 46 -3.82 15.24 7.54
C LYS A 46 -4.44 16.00 6.38
N GLU A 47 -5.20 17.04 6.68
CA GLU A 47 -5.66 17.98 5.65
C GLU A 47 -4.50 18.93 5.33
N TYR A 48 -4.10 18.96 4.07
CA TYR A 48 -3.14 19.93 3.55
C TYR A 48 -3.88 20.88 2.62
N GLU A 49 -3.98 22.15 3.02
CA GLU A 49 -4.43 23.20 2.10
C GLU A 49 -3.26 23.59 1.19
N SER A 50 -3.26 23.06 -0.01
CA SER A 50 -2.27 23.39 -1.04
C SER A 50 -2.96 23.54 -2.38
N SER A 51 -2.61 24.61 -3.12
CA SER A 51 -3.09 24.79 -4.49
C SER A 51 -2.56 23.75 -5.48
N GLU A 52 -1.54 22.98 -5.06
CA GLU A 52 -0.86 21.96 -5.87
C GLU A 52 -1.50 20.59 -5.70
N LEU A 53 -2.22 20.35 -4.59
CA LEU A 53 -2.87 19.09 -4.28
C LEU A 53 -4.38 19.20 -4.54
N GLN A 54 -4.84 18.62 -5.65
CA GLN A 54 -6.26 18.44 -5.88
C GLN A 54 -6.76 17.22 -5.12
N SER A 55 -7.57 17.43 -4.08
CA SER A 55 -8.24 16.32 -3.42
C SER A 55 -9.35 15.77 -4.30
N CYS A 56 -9.40 14.46 -4.50
CA CYS A 56 -10.63 13.78 -4.89
C CYS A 56 -11.67 14.04 -3.78
N GLY A 57 -12.91 14.32 -4.09
CA GLY A 57 -13.97 14.55 -3.09
C GLY A 57 -13.96 13.50 -1.97
N LYS A 58 -14.30 13.90 -0.74
CA LYS A 58 -14.15 13.07 0.49
C LYS A 58 -14.69 11.64 0.39
N ASN A 59 -15.69 11.40 -0.47
CA ASN A 59 -16.37 10.11 -0.58
C ASN A 59 -16.21 9.46 -1.97
N SER A 60 -15.38 10.04 -2.85
CA SER A 60 -15.19 9.46 -4.20
C SER A 60 -14.36 8.18 -4.20
N PHE A 61 -13.48 8.00 -3.19
CA PHE A 61 -12.65 6.81 -3.03
C PHE A 61 -12.36 6.48 -1.55
N PRO A 62 -13.39 6.08 -0.78
CA PRO A 62 -13.24 5.80 0.64
C PRO A 62 -12.41 4.55 0.89
N ALA A 63 -11.80 4.48 2.07
CA ALA A 63 -11.10 3.30 2.56
C ALA A 63 -12.00 2.50 3.53
N PHE A 64 -12.08 1.19 3.33
CA PHE A 64 -12.78 0.25 4.20
C PHE A 64 -11.79 -0.64 4.93
N SER A 65 -12.03 -0.89 6.22
CA SER A 65 -11.25 -1.86 7.00
C SER A 65 -12.07 -3.10 7.31
N ILE A 66 -11.55 -4.28 6.92
CA ILE A 66 -12.17 -5.58 7.22
C ILE A 66 -11.92 -6.06 8.66
N THR A 67 -11.05 -5.38 9.39
CA THR A 67 -10.70 -5.69 10.79
C THR A 67 -11.10 -4.57 11.75
N ALA A 68 -11.85 -3.56 11.29
CA ALA A 68 -12.04 -2.29 11.99
C ALA A 68 -10.68 -1.68 12.38
N ALA A 69 -10.46 -1.36 13.65
CA ALA A 69 -9.17 -0.82 14.13
C ALA A 69 -8.17 -1.91 14.59
N GLY A 70 -8.49 -3.21 14.40
CA GLY A 70 -7.64 -4.30 14.89
C GLY A 70 -6.49 -4.62 13.94
N CYS A 71 -5.26 -4.62 14.46
CA CYS A 71 -4.05 -5.10 13.79
C CYS A 71 -3.17 -5.82 14.81
N ALA A 72 -2.60 -6.97 14.45
CA ALA A 72 -1.78 -7.76 15.36
C ALA A 72 -0.30 -7.35 15.34
N LEU A 73 0.16 -6.60 14.35
CA LEU A 73 1.57 -6.19 14.23
C LEU A 73 1.89 -5.00 15.12
N MET A 74 1.00 -4.00 15.19
CA MET A 74 1.23 -2.79 15.98
C MET A 74 2.57 -2.13 15.65
N CYS A 75 2.89 -2.01 14.37
CA CYS A 75 4.15 -1.42 13.89
C CYS A 75 4.36 -0.01 14.45
N ASP A 76 5.61 0.34 14.83
CA ASP A 76 5.94 1.58 15.53
C ASP A 76 5.52 2.87 14.80
N HIS A 77 5.59 2.86 13.48
CA HIS A 77 5.21 4.01 12.65
C HIS A 77 3.69 4.21 12.53
N CYS A 78 2.88 3.20 12.84
CA CYS A 78 1.45 3.17 12.55
C CYS A 78 0.58 2.94 13.80
N GLU A 79 0.96 1.99 14.69
CA GLU A 79 0.19 1.58 15.88
C GLU A 79 -1.30 1.29 15.57
N ALA A 80 -1.58 0.78 14.37
CA ALA A 80 -2.92 0.58 13.81
C ALA A 80 -3.79 1.86 13.65
N LYS A 81 -3.27 3.04 13.97
CA LYS A 81 -4.00 4.33 13.90
C LYS A 81 -4.52 4.64 12.48
N ILE A 82 -3.84 4.15 11.43
CA ILE A 82 -4.28 4.31 10.04
C ILE A 82 -5.65 3.65 9.78
N LEU A 83 -6.05 2.67 10.58
CA LEU A 83 -7.31 1.95 10.43
C LEU A 83 -8.50 2.68 11.07
N GLU A 84 -8.25 3.57 12.03
CA GLU A 84 -9.31 4.27 12.79
C GLU A 84 -10.24 5.12 11.91
N PRO A 85 -9.72 5.92 10.94
CA PRO A 85 -10.57 6.71 10.06
C PRO A 85 -11.25 5.89 8.95
N MET A 86 -10.88 4.63 8.76
CA MET A 86 -11.46 3.78 7.73
C MET A 86 -12.89 3.37 8.08
N ILE A 87 -13.74 3.21 7.08
CA ILE A 87 -15.10 2.72 7.25
C ILE A 87 -15.05 1.24 7.63
N PRO A 88 -15.54 0.83 8.82
CA PRO A 88 -15.49 -0.58 9.20
C PRO A 88 -16.42 -1.44 8.34
N ALA A 89 -15.87 -2.53 7.78
CA ALA A 89 -16.59 -3.50 6.95
C ALA A 89 -16.15 -4.94 7.33
N ILE A 90 -16.34 -5.30 8.59
CA ILE A 90 -15.88 -6.59 9.16
C ILE A 90 -16.60 -7.83 8.63
N LYS A 91 -17.66 -7.65 7.86
CA LYS A 91 -18.41 -8.71 7.17
C LYS A 91 -18.63 -8.31 5.72
N PRO A 92 -18.63 -9.29 4.78
CA PRO A 92 -18.88 -9.03 3.36
C PRO A 92 -20.18 -8.26 3.10
N GLU A 93 -21.26 -8.59 3.82
CA GLU A 93 -22.57 -7.94 3.66
C GLU A 93 -22.56 -6.47 4.13
N MET A 94 -21.64 -6.13 5.03
CA MET A 94 -21.44 -4.73 5.44
C MET A 94 -20.76 -3.94 4.32
N LEU A 95 -19.76 -4.54 3.66
CA LEU A 95 -19.09 -3.92 2.52
C LEU A 95 -20.09 -3.67 1.40
N ASP A 96 -20.81 -4.71 0.95
CA ASP A 96 -21.81 -4.60 -0.12
C ASP A 96 -22.81 -3.47 0.15
N ARG A 97 -23.47 -3.49 1.30
CA ARG A 97 -24.48 -2.50 1.65
C ARG A 97 -23.90 -1.07 1.69
N LYS A 98 -22.71 -0.88 2.24
CA LYS A 98 -22.08 0.44 2.36
C LYS A 98 -21.63 0.98 1.01
N VAL A 99 -21.02 0.14 0.18
CA VAL A 99 -20.60 0.52 -1.17
C VAL A 99 -21.84 0.90 -2.02
N ARG A 100 -22.89 0.10 -2.02
CA ARG A 100 -24.15 0.42 -2.75
C ARG A 100 -24.76 1.72 -2.27
N HIS A 101 -24.80 1.94 -0.97
CA HIS A 101 -25.31 3.19 -0.41
C HIS A 101 -24.51 4.40 -0.89
N LEU A 102 -23.16 4.30 -0.89
CA LEU A 102 -22.32 5.40 -1.38
C LEU A 102 -22.44 5.64 -2.88
N ILE A 103 -22.69 4.58 -3.67
CA ILE A 103 -22.97 4.74 -5.12
C ILE A 103 -24.30 5.50 -5.33
N GLU A 104 -25.31 5.26 -4.49
CA GLU A 104 -26.62 5.91 -4.60
C GLU A 104 -26.63 7.36 -4.09
N THR A 105 -25.77 7.69 -3.11
CA THR A 105 -25.82 8.97 -2.39
C THR A 105 -24.66 9.91 -2.67
N GLU A 106 -23.57 9.39 -3.24
CA GLU A 106 -22.32 10.10 -3.46
C GLU A 106 -21.79 9.80 -4.88
N ASP A 107 -20.76 10.51 -5.31
CA ASP A 107 -20.07 10.23 -6.58
C ASP A 107 -18.92 9.23 -6.37
N LEU A 108 -19.28 7.98 -6.00
CA LEU A 108 -18.31 6.94 -5.73
C LEU A 108 -17.64 6.43 -7.01
N GLN A 109 -16.35 6.65 -7.16
CA GLN A 109 -15.54 6.15 -8.29
C GLN A 109 -14.91 4.78 -8.00
N GLY A 110 -14.69 4.46 -6.73
CA GLY A 110 -14.09 3.23 -6.29
C GLY A 110 -13.88 3.21 -4.79
N PHE A 111 -13.17 2.21 -4.31
CA PHE A 111 -12.83 2.12 -2.90
C PHE A 111 -11.52 1.36 -2.68
N LEU A 112 -10.88 1.65 -1.54
CA LEU A 112 -9.78 0.86 -1.00
C LEU A 112 -10.34 -0.13 0.03
N LEU A 113 -10.03 -1.40 -0.13
CA LEU A 113 -10.24 -2.41 0.91
C LEU A 113 -8.90 -2.69 1.60
N SER A 114 -8.89 -2.52 2.91
CA SER A 114 -7.72 -2.70 3.75
C SER A 114 -8.09 -3.41 5.06
N GLY A 115 -7.13 -3.57 5.94
CA GLY A 115 -7.33 -4.15 7.27
C GLY A 115 -6.02 -4.29 8.00
N GLY A 116 -6.10 -4.64 9.27
CA GLY A 116 -4.91 -4.98 10.05
C GLY A 116 -4.42 -6.39 9.77
N SER A 117 -3.12 -6.53 9.72
CA SER A 117 -2.43 -7.80 9.49
C SER A 117 -2.48 -8.70 10.73
N ASN A 118 -2.41 -10.00 10.50
CA ASN A 118 -2.08 -10.98 11.53
C ASN A 118 -0.58 -10.92 11.88
N LYS A 119 -0.13 -11.73 12.84
CA LYS A 119 1.29 -11.78 13.26
C LYS A 119 2.28 -12.26 12.19
N ARG A 120 1.77 -12.75 11.06
CA ARG A 120 2.58 -13.18 9.90
C ARG A 120 2.58 -12.16 8.77
N ASN A 121 2.04 -10.98 9.01
CA ASN A 121 1.79 -9.96 8.00
C ASN A 121 0.91 -10.48 6.85
N GLU A 122 -0.21 -11.08 7.17
CA GLU A 122 -1.20 -11.55 6.20
C GLU A 122 -2.56 -10.95 6.52
N ILE A 123 -3.33 -10.59 5.50
CA ILE A 123 -4.72 -10.13 5.61
C ILE A 123 -5.61 -11.06 4.78
N ASN A 124 -6.60 -11.67 5.41
CA ASN A 124 -7.47 -12.63 4.74
C ASN A 124 -8.68 -11.95 4.09
N TYR A 125 -8.61 -11.72 2.79
CA TYR A 125 -9.68 -11.15 1.98
C TYR A 125 -10.61 -12.20 1.35
N SER A 126 -10.34 -13.48 1.47
CA SER A 126 -11.05 -14.54 0.71
C SER A 126 -12.58 -14.48 0.84
N ARG A 127 -13.09 -14.11 2.02
CA ARG A 127 -14.54 -13.97 2.25
C ARG A 127 -15.17 -12.78 1.51
N PHE A 128 -14.36 -11.81 1.09
CA PHE A 128 -14.82 -10.59 0.44
C PHE A 128 -14.81 -10.68 -1.09
N TYR A 129 -14.04 -11.63 -1.65
CA TYR A 129 -13.95 -11.80 -3.10
C TYR A 129 -15.31 -12.00 -3.79
N PRO A 130 -16.24 -12.83 -3.28
CA PRO A 130 -17.57 -12.96 -3.91
C PRO A 130 -18.37 -11.65 -3.95
N VAL A 131 -18.20 -10.81 -2.94
CA VAL A 131 -18.85 -9.47 -2.91
C VAL A 131 -18.19 -8.53 -3.90
N ILE A 132 -16.87 -8.52 -4.00
CA ILE A 132 -16.15 -7.73 -5.00
C ILE A 132 -16.59 -8.12 -6.40
N GLU A 133 -16.62 -9.41 -6.72
CA GLU A 133 -17.12 -9.91 -8.01
C GLU A 133 -18.54 -9.44 -8.30
N GLN A 134 -19.44 -9.50 -7.31
CA GLN A 134 -20.83 -9.06 -7.49
C GLN A 134 -20.88 -7.55 -7.73
N LEU A 135 -20.15 -6.75 -6.96
CA LEU A 135 -20.06 -5.30 -7.12
C LEU A 135 -19.51 -4.92 -8.50
N LYS A 136 -18.47 -5.64 -8.98
CA LYS A 136 -17.89 -5.41 -10.32
C LYS A 136 -18.86 -5.79 -11.44
N ARG A 137 -19.71 -6.81 -11.26
CA ARG A 137 -20.77 -7.16 -12.22
C ARG A 137 -21.87 -6.10 -12.27
N ASP A 138 -22.30 -5.62 -11.10
CA ASP A 138 -23.38 -4.64 -11.00
C ASP A 138 -22.93 -3.23 -11.39
N PHE A 139 -21.66 -2.91 -11.13
CA PHE A 139 -21.04 -1.59 -11.36
C PHE A 139 -19.68 -1.74 -12.06
N PRO A 140 -19.63 -2.01 -13.38
CA PRO A 140 -18.38 -2.31 -14.09
C PRO A 140 -17.33 -1.18 -14.04
N GLN A 141 -17.76 0.07 -13.80
CA GLN A 141 -16.88 1.22 -13.70
C GLN A 141 -16.25 1.39 -12.31
N LEU A 142 -16.77 0.67 -11.30
CA LEU A 142 -16.29 0.78 -9.94
C LEU A 142 -14.86 0.26 -9.84
N ARG A 143 -13.95 1.10 -9.39
CA ARG A 143 -12.55 0.70 -9.17
C ARG A 143 -12.36 0.13 -7.77
N VAL A 144 -11.71 -1.02 -7.70
CA VAL A 144 -11.41 -1.69 -6.43
C VAL A 144 -9.90 -1.77 -6.24
N ALA A 145 -9.39 -1.14 -5.18
CA ALA A 145 -8.03 -1.29 -4.73
C ALA A 145 -7.99 -2.14 -3.45
N ILE A 146 -6.96 -2.97 -3.31
CA ILE A 146 -6.68 -3.70 -2.08
C ILE A 146 -5.28 -3.32 -1.60
N HIS A 147 -5.16 -2.94 -0.33
CA HIS A 147 -3.86 -2.85 0.32
C HIS A 147 -3.51 -4.24 0.85
N THR A 148 -2.64 -4.93 0.12
CA THR A 148 -2.23 -6.28 0.51
C THR A 148 -1.20 -6.22 1.63
N ALA A 149 -1.15 -7.28 2.41
CA ALA A 149 0.04 -7.64 3.17
C ALA A 149 0.83 -8.68 2.36
N LEU A 150 1.62 -9.53 2.99
CA LEU A 150 2.29 -10.62 2.28
C LEU A 150 1.27 -11.57 1.67
N THR A 151 1.48 -11.96 0.43
CA THR A 151 0.63 -12.90 -0.30
C THR A 151 1.47 -13.79 -1.22
N ASP A 152 0.98 -14.97 -1.50
CA ASP A 152 1.57 -15.89 -2.47
C ASP A 152 0.89 -15.77 -3.85
N GLU A 153 1.40 -16.53 -4.83
CA GLU A 153 0.86 -16.56 -6.19
C GLU A 153 -0.63 -16.93 -6.22
N LYS A 154 -1.06 -17.86 -5.36
CA LYS A 154 -2.47 -18.25 -5.26
C LYS A 154 -3.33 -17.09 -4.78
N GLY A 155 -2.93 -16.41 -3.72
CA GLY A 155 -3.64 -15.26 -3.19
C GLY A 155 -3.70 -14.10 -4.19
N ALA A 156 -2.61 -13.83 -4.92
CA ALA A 156 -2.57 -12.83 -5.97
C ALA A 156 -3.56 -13.15 -7.11
N ARG A 157 -3.63 -14.40 -7.55
CA ARG A 157 -4.60 -14.83 -8.58
C ARG A 157 -6.04 -14.82 -8.10
N GLU A 158 -6.31 -15.14 -6.84
CA GLU A 158 -7.65 -15.04 -6.26
C GLU A 158 -8.12 -13.57 -6.19
N MET A 159 -7.22 -12.64 -5.85
CA MET A 159 -7.51 -11.20 -5.93
C MET A 159 -7.86 -10.77 -7.35
N GLU A 160 -7.01 -11.10 -8.32
CA GLU A 160 -7.24 -10.81 -9.74
C GLU A 160 -8.60 -11.38 -10.22
N ALA A 161 -8.87 -12.65 -9.95
CA ALA A 161 -10.09 -13.33 -10.35
C ALA A 161 -11.34 -12.67 -9.76
N SER A 162 -11.24 -12.08 -8.57
CA SER A 162 -12.35 -11.36 -7.95
C SER A 162 -12.67 -10.01 -8.59
N GLY A 163 -11.83 -9.52 -9.50
CA GLY A 163 -12.00 -8.24 -10.19
C GLY A 163 -11.37 -7.05 -9.47
N VAL A 164 -10.39 -7.29 -8.61
CA VAL A 164 -9.54 -6.23 -8.04
C VAL A 164 -8.75 -5.56 -9.16
N ASP A 165 -8.77 -4.24 -9.21
CA ASP A 165 -8.09 -3.45 -10.24
C ASP A 165 -6.67 -3.06 -9.82
N VAL A 166 -6.44 -2.82 -8.53
CA VAL A 166 -5.16 -2.32 -8.00
C VAL A 166 -4.78 -3.09 -6.74
N ALA A 167 -3.59 -3.65 -6.74
CA ALA A 167 -2.95 -4.18 -5.53
C ALA A 167 -1.88 -3.19 -5.04
N MET A 168 -1.97 -2.81 -3.78
CA MET A 168 -1.08 -1.87 -3.11
C MET A 168 -0.35 -2.63 -2.00
N LEU A 169 0.97 -2.42 -1.87
CA LEU A 169 1.74 -3.04 -0.79
C LEU A 169 2.91 -2.16 -0.36
N ASP A 170 3.28 -2.28 0.90
CA ASP A 170 4.50 -1.68 1.42
C ASP A 170 5.70 -2.55 1.08
N ILE A 171 6.73 -1.94 0.49
CA ILE A 171 7.99 -2.60 0.17
C ILE A 171 9.02 -2.24 1.24
N ILE A 172 9.59 -3.26 1.86
CA ILE A 172 10.59 -3.12 2.90
C ILE A 172 11.80 -3.92 2.48
N GLY A 173 12.92 -3.23 2.26
CA GLY A 173 14.15 -3.82 1.76
C GLY A 173 15.22 -4.05 2.84
N ALA A 174 14.89 -3.91 4.13
CA ALA A 174 15.84 -4.06 5.23
C ALA A 174 15.28 -4.98 6.33
N GLU A 175 15.99 -6.07 6.63
CA GLU A 175 15.62 -7.03 7.66
C GLU A 175 15.50 -6.42 9.06
N GLU A 176 16.37 -5.46 9.36
CA GLU A 176 16.31 -4.74 10.63
C GLU A 176 15.02 -3.96 10.77
N THR A 177 14.57 -3.28 9.71
CA THR A 177 13.30 -2.55 9.70
C THR A 177 12.10 -3.51 9.85
N ILE A 178 12.14 -4.65 9.17
CA ILE A 178 11.11 -5.68 9.30
C ILE A 178 11.00 -6.15 10.75
N ARG A 179 12.14 -6.42 11.39
CA ARG A 179 12.19 -6.92 12.76
C ARG A 179 11.85 -5.84 13.80
N GLU A 180 12.45 -4.67 13.68
CA GLU A 180 12.43 -3.66 14.74
C GLU A 180 11.25 -2.69 14.64
N VAL A 181 10.81 -2.34 13.44
CA VAL A 181 9.69 -1.40 13.21
C VAL A 181 8.38 -2.12 12.96
N TYR A 182 8.40 -3.21 12.17
CA TYR A 182 7.20 -4.00 11.88
C TYR A 182 6.95 -5.15 12.86
N HIS A 183 7.92 -5.45 13.73
CA HIS A 183 7.85 -6.55 14.72
C HIS A 183 7.60 -7.93 14.07
N LEU A 184 8.16 -8.13 12.88
CA LEU A 184 7.99 -9.33 12.08
C LEU A 184 9.25 -10.19 12.09
N ASP A 185 9.05 -11.50 12.18
CA ASP A 185 10.09 -12.51 11.94
C ASP A 185 9.90 -13.09 10.52
N ARG A 186 10.21 -12.26 9.52
CA ARG A 186 10.08 -12.59 8.09
C ARG A 186 11.26 -11.99 7.33
N PRO A 187 11.86 -12.73 6.38
CA PRO A 187 12.96 -12.21 5.56
C PRO A 187 12.46 -11.22 4.50
N VAL A 188 13.36 -10.43 3.94
CA VAL A 188 13.11 -9.55 2.79
C VAL A 188 12.59 -10.35 1.59
N ASP A 189 13.09 -11.57 1.39
CA ASP A 189 12.68 -12.48 0.30
C ASP A 189 11.15 -12.70 0.25
N ASP A 190 10.46 -12.67 1.38
CA ASP A 190 9.00 -12.83 1.42
C ASP A 190 8.27 -11.61 0.81
N PHE A 191 8.86 -10.43 0.94
CA PHE A 191 8.36 -9.21 0.30
C PHE A 191 8.63 -9.23 -1.20
N GLU A 192 9.82 -9.67 -1.62
CA GLU A 192 10.16 -9.87 -3.03
C GLU A 192 9.24 -10.89 -3.69
N ALA A 193 9.04 -12.05 -3.05
CA ALA A 193 8.14 -13.07 -3.56
C ALA A 193 6.68 -12.57 -3.69
N THR A 194 6.23 -11.71 -2.75
CA THR A 194 4.92 -11.07 -2.86
C THR A 194 4.84 -10.14 -4.06
N VAL A 195 5.87 -9.31 -4.30
CA VAL A 195 5.94 -8.44 -5.49
C VAL A 195 5.91 -9.26 -6.76
N GLU A 196 6.70 -10.32 -6.86
CA GLU A 196 6.72 -11.22 -8.01
C GLU A 196 5.35 -11.84 -8.26
N ALA A 197 4.69 -12.36 -7.21
CA ALA A 197 3.36 -12.93 -7.31
C ALA A 197 2.31 -11.93 -7.82
N LEU A 198 2.36 -10.70 -7.35
CA LEU A 198 1.46 -9.64 -7.80
C LEU A 198 1.77 -9.20 -9.23
N CYS A 199 3.04 -9.05 -9.58
CA CYS A 199 3.47 -8.68 -10.95
C CYS A 199 3.14 -9.76 -12.00
N ALA A 200 2.90 -11.00 -11.59
CA ALA A 200 2.44 -12.08 -12.45
C ALA A 200 0.93 -11.99 -12.80
N THR A 201 0.21 -11.02 -12.25
CA THR A 201 -1.21 -10.75 -12.53
C THR A 201 -1.39 -9.57 -13.50
N SER A 202 -2.60 -9.36 -13.97
CA SER A 202 -2.97 -8.20 -14.80
C SER A 202 -3.37 -6.96 -13.96
N MET A 203 -3.42 -7.09 -12.64
CA MET A 203 -3.73 -5.96 -11.76
C MET A 203 -2.68 -4.86 -11.88
N GLN A 204 -3.09 -3.63 -11.70
CA GLN A 204 -2.14 -2.53 -11.51
C GLN A 204 -1.47 -2.70 -10.14
N ILE A 205 -0.14 -2.72 -10.10
CA ILE A 205 0.60 -2.79 -8.85
C ILE A 205 1.03 -1.39 -8.43
N SER A 206 0.76 -1.03 -7.18
CA SER A 206 1.16 0.24 -6.58
C SER A 206 2.03 -0.03 -5.35
N PRO A 207 3.35 -0.18 -5.53
CA PRO A 207 4.26 -0.36 -4.42
C PRO A 207 4.42 0.95 -3.65
N HIS A 208 4.45 0.86 -2.33
CA HIS A 208 4.69 1.98 -1.43
C HIS A 208 6.05 1.84 -0.76
N ILE A 209 6.80 2.91 -0.74
CA ILE A 209 8.03 3.04 0.04
C ILE A 209 7.80 4.16 1.05
N VAL A 210 7.88 3.84 2.33
CA VAL A 210 7.75 4.83 3.40
C VAL A 210 9.11 5.46 3.63
N ILE A 211 9.22 6.76 3.37
CA ILE A 211 10.44 7.53 3.61
C ILE A 211 10.51 7.93 5.07
N GLY A 212 11.68 7.79 5.69
CA GLY A 212 11.88 8.09 7.11
C GLY A 212 11.46 6.97 8.06
N LEU A 213 11.14 5.79 7.53
CA LEU A 213 10.97 4.59 8.32
C LEU A 213 12.28 4.24 9.03
N HIS A 214 12.23 3.65 10.24
CA HIS A 214 13.41 3.26 11.00
C HIS A 214 14.34 4.45 11.33
N TYR A 215 13.69 5.55 11.83
CA TYR A 215 14.37 6.75 12.36
C TYR A 215 15.14 7.60 11.33
N GLY A 216 14.82 7.49 10.07
CA GLY A 216 15.38 8.32 8.99
C GLY A 216 16.32 7.60 8.06
#